data_f3fdbda140e25a7f2a99465fd51203b6
#
_entry.id   f3fdbda140e25a7f2a99465fd51203b6
#
_cell.length_a   1.000
_cell.length_b   1.000
_cell.length_c   1.000
_cell.angle_alpha   90.00
_cell.angle_beta   90.00
_cell.angle_gamma   90.00
#
_symmetry.space_group_name_H-M   'P 1'
#
loop_
_entity.id
_entity.type
_entity.pdbx_description
1 polymer ?
#
loop_
_entity_poly.entity_id
_entity_poly.type
_entity_poly.pdbx_seq_one_letter_code
_entity_poly.pdbx_strand_id
1 'polypeptide(L)'
;MCGRMVLTRSAEEIAADFDAFEGETGFEWPPRYNLAPSQDLLAIRADSVGSMHFARLRWGLIPSWAREASIGHRLINARSETAAEKPSFRSAFRSRRCLIPADGFYEWLRPSSSDSRGRSPSIPHFFRKHDGLGMMMAGLWESWTDRTTGECIDSCTILTTSASADVAPIHHLSLIHI
;
A
#
# COMPACT_ATOMS: atom_id res chain seq x y z
N MET A 1 6.09 4.22 -10.10
CA MET A 1 5.02 3.63 -9.27
C MET A 1 5.70 2.93 -8.12
N CYS A 2 5.40 3.34 -6.90
CA CYS A 2 5.91 2.64 -5.72
C CYS A 2 5.32 1.24 -5.66
N GLY A 3 6.16 0.24 -5.82
CA GLY A 3 5.78 -1.17 -5.87
C GLY A 3 6.64 -2.06 -5.00
N ARG A 4 7.38 -1.49 -4.04
CA ARG A 4 8.18 -2.24 -3.07
C ARG A 4 8.27 -1.51 -1.76
N MET A 5 8.04 -2.23 -0.65
CA MET A 5 8.16 -1.66 0.69
C MET A 5 8.74 -2.66 1.69
N VAL A 6 9.10 -2.13 2.84
CA VAL A 6 9.65 -2.86 3.98
C VAL A 6 8.71 -2.67 5.16
N LEU A 7 8.42 -3.74 5.88
CA LEU A 7 7.78 -3.73 7.18
C LEU A 7 8.38 -4.82 8.04
N THR A 8 9.23 -4.45 8.98
CA THR A 8 9.91 -5.38 9.90
C THR A 8 9.35 -5.31 11.32
N ARG A 9 8.61 -4.26 11.64
CA ARG A 9 7.95 -4.07 12.92
C ARG A 9 6.81 -5.06 13.12
N SER A 10 6.67 -5.54 14.35
CA SER A 10 5.57 -6.40 14.74
C SER A 10 4.23 -5.63 14.83
N ALA A 11 3.12 -6.37 14.86
CA ALA A 11 1.80 -5.75 15.03
C ALA A 11 1.69 -5.04 16.39
N GLU A 12 2.28 -5.61 17.45
CA GLU A 12 2.30 -4.99 18.77
C GLU A 12 3.08 -3.66 18.79
N GLU A 13 4.25 -3.61 18.14
CA GLU A 13 5.04 -2.38 18.01
C GLU A 13 4.29 -1.29 17.24
N ILE A 14 3.51 -1.69 16.23
CA ILE A 14 2.69 -0.75 15.46
C ILE A 14 1.47 -0.29 16.28
N ALA A 15 0.82 -1.21 17.00
CA ALA A 15 -0.32 -0.88 17.85
C ALA A 15 0.03 0.13 18.96
N ALA A 16 1.26 0.05 19.49
CA ALA A 16 1.74 0.97 20.51
C ALA A 16 1.86 2.43 20.04
N ASP A 17 1.89 2.67 18.72
CA ASP A 17 1.90 4.02 18.15
C ASP A 17 0.50 4.70 18.19
N PHE A 18 -0.56 3.96 18.55
CA PHE A 18 -1.94 4.43 18.53
C PHE A 18 -2.64 4.20 19.85
N ASP A 19 -2.93 5.25 20.59
CA ASP A 19 -3.64 5.19 21.88
C ASP A 19 -5.05 4.56 21.80
N ALA A 20 -5.66 4.53 20.62
CA ALA A 20 -7.02 4.04 20.40
C ALA A 20 -7.05 2.62 19.80
N PHE A 21 -5.92 1.93 19.76
CA PHE A 21 -5.86 0.58 19.23
C PHE A 21 -6.21 -0.42 20.34
N GLU A 22 -7.48 -0.72 20.49
CA GLU A 22 -7.94 -1.89 21.24
C GLU A 22 -7.60 -3.15 20.45
N GLY A 23 -6.29 -3.36 20.24
CA GLY A 23 -5.78 -4.32 19.29
C GLY A 23 -6.06 -5.74 19.70
N GLU A 24 -6.42 -6.57 18.75
CA GLU A 24 -6.34 -8.01 18.85
C GLU A 24 -4.91 -8.38 19.28
N THR A 25 -4.75 -8.82 20.53
CA THR A 25 -3.51 -9.44 20.97
C THR A 25 -3.33 -10.74 20.18
N GLY A 26 -2.20 -10.90 19.50
CA GLY A 26 -1.87 -12.13 18.79
C GLY A 26 -1.98 -12.07 17.25
N PHE A 27 -2.10 -10.88 16.65
CA PHE A 27 -1.96 -10.77 15.20
C PHE A 27 -0.49 -10.93 14.81
N GLU A 28 -0.14 -12.10 14.29
CA GLU A 28 1.23 -12.40 13.87
C GLU A 28 1.54 -11.77 12.51
N TRP A 29 2.59 -10.95 12.47
CA TRP A 29 3.16 -10.41 11.25
C TRP A 29 4.68 -10.60 11.27
N PRO A 30 5.23 -11.49 10.43
CA PRO A 30 6.67 -11.70 10.38
C PRO A 30 7.36 -10.52 9.66
N PRO A 31 8.61 -10.20 10.03
CA PRO A 31 9.39 -9.17 9.35
C PRO A 31 9.49 -9.41 7.84
N ARG A 32 9.19 -8.39 7.05
CA ARG A 32 9.18 -8.45 5.59
C ARG A 32 10.03 -7.32 5.00
N TYR A 33 11.14 -7.68 4.37
CA TYR A 33 12.11 -6.74 3.80
C TYR A 33 11.87 -6.39 2.34
N ASN A 34 10.94 -7.04 1.67
CA ASN A 34 10.73 -6.91 0.23
C ASN A 34 9.29 -7.26 -0.16
N LEU A 35 8.33 -6.50 0.38
CA LEU A 35 6.93 -6.61 0.02
C LEU A 35 6.72 -6.11 -1.41
N ALA A 36 6.03 -6.90 -2.22
CA ALA A 36 5.75 -6.64 -3.63
C ALA A 36 4.24 -6.76 -3.94
N PRO A 37 3.77 -6.17 -5.04
CA PRO A 37 2.39 -6.34 -5.49
C PRO A 37 1.97 -7.81 -5.54
N SER A 38 0.69 -8.06 -5.30
CA SER A 38 0.04 -9.36 -5.17
C SER A 38 0.37 -10.16 -3.90
N GLN A 39 1.27 -9.68 -3.07
CA GLN A 39 1.47 -10.20 -1.72
C GLN A 39 0.52 -9.51 -0.74
N ASP A 40 0.32 -10.14 0.42
CA ASP A 40 -0.43 -9.54 1.50
C ASP A 40 0.37 -8.43 2.17
N LEU A 41 -0.32 -7.34 2.50
CA LEU A 41 0.15 -6.25 3.35
C LEU A 41 -0.57 -6.32 4.68
N LEU A 42 0.13 -5.92 5.74
CA LEU A 42 -0.51 -5.53 6.98
C LEU A 42 -1.23 -4.22 6.75
N ALA A 43 -2.47 -4.15 7.16
CA ALA A 43 -3.27 -2.94 7.11
C ALA A 43 -4.03 -2.74 8.42
N ILE A 44 -4.39 -1.50 8.70
CA ILE A 44 -5.27 -1.10 9.80
C ILE A 44 -6.53 -0.53 9.17
N ARG A 45 -7.67 -1.07 9.53
CA ARG A 45 -8.99 -0.59 9.09
C ARG A 45 -9.92 -0.39 10.27
N ALA A 46 -10.83 0.58 10.15
CA ALA A 46 -11.87 0.77 11.14
C ALA A 46 -13.09 -0.10 10.80
N ASP A 47 -13.75 -0.61 11.82
CA ASP A 47 -15.05 -1.25 11.72
C ASP A 47 -16.20 -0.22 11.70
N SER A 48 -17.46 -0.70 11.78
CA SER A 48 -18.65 0.14 11.74
C SER A 48 -18.86 1.00 12.99
N VAL A 49 -18.21 0.66 14.10
CA VAL A 49 -18.26 1.42 15.35
C VAL A 49 -17.02 2.31 15.56
N GLY A 50 -16.07 2.24 14.64
CA GLY A 50 -14.85 3.06 14.64
C GLY A 50 -13.65 2.41 15.32
N SER A 51 -13.77 1.16 15.82
CA SER A 51 -12.63 0.42 16.37
C SER A 51 -11.66 0.01 15.28
N MET A 52 -10.37 0.17 15.55
CA MET A 52 -9.31 -0.17 14.60
C MET A 52 -8.86 -1.62 14.75
N HIS A 53 -8.70 -2.31 13.64
CA HIS A 53 -8.27 -3.70 13.58
C HIS A 53 -7.17 -3.92 12.55
N PHE A 54 -6.27 -4.86 12.85
CA PHE A 54 -5.35 -5.36 11.84
C PHE A 54 -6.07 -6.23 10.82
N ALA A 55 -5.62 -6.14 9.57
CA ALA A 55 -6.11 -6.97 8.47
C ALA A 55 -4.96 -7.34 7.55
N ARG A 56 -5.06 -8.52 6.93
CA ARG A 56 -4.22 -8.91 5.79
C ARG A 56 -4.94 -8.55 4.52
N LEU A 57 -4.37 -7.66 3.71
CA LEU A 57 -4.96 -7.21 2.47
C LEU A 57 -4.02 -7.48 1.31
N ARG A 58 -4.49 -8.17 0.28
CA ARG A 58 -3.72 -8.39 -0.94
C ARG A 58 -3.41 -7.07 -1.64
N TRP A 59 -2.15 -6.79 -1.92
CA TRP A 59 -1.75 -5.58 -2.61
C TRP A 59 -2.08 -5.61 -4.09
N GLY A 60 -3.04 -4.81 -4.49
CA GLY A 60 -3.64 -4.72 -5.81
C GLY A 60 -5.15 -4.84 -5.68
N LEU A 61 -5.83 -3.68 -5.58
CA LEU A 61 -7.25 -3.60 -5.30
C LEU A 61 -8.08 -4.29 -6.39
N ILE A 62 -8.98 -5.15 -5.97
CA ILE A 62 -9.95 -5.82 -6.84
C ILE A 62 -11.31 -5.18 -6.57
N PRO A 63 -11.82 -4.34 -7.50
CA PRO A 63 -13.13 -3.73 -7.30
C PRO A 63 -14.23 -4.79 -7.19
N SER A 64 -15.23 -4.58 -6.33
CA SER A 64 -16.32 -5.54 -6.10
C SER A 64 -17.11 -5.94 -7.36
N TRP A 65 -17.12 -5.09 -8.38
CA TRP A 65 -17.74 -5.35 -9.68
C TRP A 65 -16.85 -6.11 -10.67
N ALA A 66 -15.58 -6.34 -10.34
CA ALA A 66 -14.63 -6.99 -11.26
C ALA A 66 -15.05 -8.43 -11.56
N ARG A 67 -14.83 -8.88 -12.79
CA ARG A 67 -15.09 -10.26 -13.21
C ARG A 67 -13.97 -11.20 -12.81
N GLU A 68 -12.73 -10.68 -12.73
CA GLU A 68 -11.53 -11.47 -12.47
C GLU A 68 -10.60 -10.71 -11.49
N ALA A 69 -9.95 -11.48 -10.61
CA ALA A 69 -8.98 -10.94 -9.66
C ALA A 69 -7.73 -10.33 -10.32
N SER A 70 -7.43 -10.71 -11.56
CA SER A 70 -6.26 -10.26 -12.32
C SER A 70 -6.19 -8.74 -12.52
N ILE A 71 -7.33 -8.03 -12.47
CA ILE A 71 -7.38 -6.56 -12.54
C ILE A 71 -6.54 -5.91 -11.43
N GLY A 72 -6.42 -6.56 -10.27
CA GLY A 72 -5.64 -6.07 -9.13
C GLY A 72 -4.17 -5.77 -9.49
N HIS A 73 -3.55 -6.51 -10.41
CA HIS A 73 -2.17 -6.26 -10.84
C HIS A 73 -1.94 -4.84 -11.40
N ARG A 74 -2.98 -4.18 -11.89
CA ARG A 74 -2.94 -2.81 -12.44
C ARG A 74 -3.41 -1.76 -11.45
N LEU A 75 -3.96 -2.17 -10.31
CA LEU A 75 -4.58 -1.29 -9.31
C LEU A 75 -3.81 -1.31 -7.98
N ILE A 76 -2.48 -1.42 -8.05
CA ILE A 76 -1.59 -1.40 -6.88
C ILE A 76 -1.49 -0.01 -6.25
N ASN A 77 -1.67 1.05 -7.06
CA ASN A 77 -1.67 2.44 -6.63
C ASN A 77 -2.88 3.19 -7.20
N ALA A 78 -3.39 4.13 -6.43
CA ALA A 78 -4.44 5.05 -6.83
C ALA A 78 -3.98 6.50 -6.64
N ARG A 79 -4.09 7.34 -7.67
CA ARG A 79 -3.79 8.76 -7.53
C ARG A 79 -4.85 9.45 -6.68
N SER A 80 -4.46 10.14 -5.63
CA SER A 80 -5.38 10.85 -4.73
C SER A 80 -6.24 11.85 -5.46
N GLU A 81 -5.68 12.53 -6.46
CA GLU A 81 -6.35 13.57 -7.25
C GLU A 81 -7.57 13.04 -8.01
N THR A 82 -7.59 11.74 -8.31
CA THR A 82 -8.65 11.12 -9.12
C THR A 82 -9.34 9.93 -8.47
N ALA A 83 -8.89 9.51 -7.27
CA ALA A 83 -9.42 8.34 -6.58
C ALA A 83 -10.92 8.46 -6.27
N ALA A 84 -11.39 9.68 -5.94
CA ALA A 84 -12.80 9.94 -5.65
C ALA A 84 -13.73 9.78 -6.87
N GLU A 85 -13.18 9.85 -8.08
CA GLU A 85 -13.94 9.87 -9.34
C GLU A 85 -13.88 8.53 -10.09
N LYS A 86 -12.70 7.90 -10.09
CA LYS A 86 -12.47 6.67 -10.87
C LYS A 86 -13.35 5.52 -10.41
N PRO A 87 -14.03 4.81 -11.33
CA PRO A 87 -14.92 3.69 -10.99
C PRO A 87 -14.28 2.61 -10.13
N SER A 88 -12.97 2.36 -10.30
CA SER A 88 -12.23 1.35 -9.54
C SER A 88 -12.01 1.73 -8.07
N PHE A 89 -12.05 3.02 -7.73
CA PHE A 89 -11.63 3.50 -6.41
C PHE A 89 -12.72 4.28 -5.67
N ARG A 90 -13.64 4.94 -6.39
CA ARG A 90 -14.60 5.88 -5.80
C ARG A 90 -15.45 5.29 -4.67
N SER A 91 -15.81 4.02 -4.75
CA SER A 91 -16.59 3.34 -3.72
C SER A 91 -15.75 3.15 -2.46
N ALA A 92 -14.55 2.61 -2.62
CA ALA A 92 -13.62 2.42 -1.51
C ALA A 92 -13.17 3.77 -0.89
N PHE A 93 -12.97 4.80 -1.71
CA PHE A 93 -12.61 6.15 -1.25
C PHE A 93 -13.66 6.74 -0.29
N ARG A 94 -14.94 6.46 -0.49
CA ARG A 94 -16.02 6.96 0.37
C ARG A 94 -16.07 6.28 1.73
N SER A 95 -15.87 4.97 1.81
CA SER A 95 -16.19 4.19 3.01
C SER A 95 -15.18 3.13 3.41
N ARG A 96 -14.19 2.81 2.59
CA ARG A 96 -13.23 1.73 2.85
C ARG A 96 -11.78 2.24 2.75
N ARG A 97 -11.45 3.10 3.69
CA ARG A 97 -10.10 3.64 3.87
C ARG A 97 -9.33 2.77 4.86
N CYS A 98 -8.04 2.65 4.67
CA CYS A 98 -7.15 1.94 5.57
C CYS A 98 -5.81 2.66 5.69
N LEU A 99 -5.06 2.31 6.74
CA LEU A 99 -3.66 2.68 6.89
C LEU A 99 -2.81 1.44 6.61
N ILE A 100 -1.70 1.64 5.93
CA ILE A 100 -0.75 0.57 5.60
C ILE A 100 0.58 0.95 6.22
N PRO A 101 0.99 0.30 7.33
CA PRO A 101 2.27 0.57 7.97
C PRO A 101 3.43 0.12 7.10
N ALA A 102 4.52 0.88 7.14
CA ALA A 102 5.78 0.54 6.51
C ALA A 102 6.96 1.20 7.24
N ASP A 103 8.12 0.55 7.23
CA ASP A 103 9.37 1.16 7.70
C ASP A 103 9.97 2.05 6.62
N GLY A 104 9.64 1.77 5.34
CA GLY A 104 10.07 2.52 4.19
C GLY A 104 9.66 1.86 2.88
N PHE A 105 9.99 2.51 1.78
CA PHE A 105 9.69 2.02 0.44
C PHE A 105 10.86 2.23 -0.51
N TYR A 106 10.87 1.45 -1.60
CA TYR A 106 11.87 1.56 -2.67
C TYR A 106 11.28 2.27 -3.89
N GLU A 107 12.08 3.15 -4.47
CA GLU A 107 11.90 3.66 -5.82
C GLU A 107 13.19 3.56 -6.61
N TRP A 108 13.08 3.54 -7.93
CA TRP A 108 14.21 3.31 -8.83
C TRP A 108 14.50 4.53 -9.68
N LEU A 109 15.69 5.10 -9.47
CA LEU A 109 16.23 6.09 -10.39
C LEU A 109 16.56 5.41 -11.72
N ARG A 110 16.03 5.95 -12.80
CA ARG A 110 16.43 5.57 -14.16
C ARG A 110 17.37 6.64 -14.71
N PRO A 111 18.69 6.37 -14.78
CA PRO A 111 19.62 7.32 -15.37
C PRO A 111 19.23 7.63 -16.82
N SER A 112 19.45 8.86 -17.25
CA SER A 112 19.23 9.31 -18.64
C SER A 112 20.25 8.71 -19.62
N SER A 113 21.38 8.19 -19.12
CA SER A 113 22.41 7.52 -19.92
C SER A 113 22.16 6.02 -19.97
N SER A 114 22.10 5.46 -21.17
CA SER A 114 22.15 4.03 -21.41
C SER A 114 23.58 3.53 -21.57
N ASP A 115 23.84 2.28 -21.19
CA ASP A 115 25.09 1.59 -21.50
C ASP A 115 25.23 1.37 -23.02
N SER A 116 26.41 0.85 -23.46
CA SER A 116 26.70 0.53 -24.87
C SER A 116 25.72 -0.48 -25.51
N ARG A 117 24.84 -1.10 -24.71
CA ARG A 117 23.78 -2.05 -25.13
C ARG A 117 22.39 -1.46 -25.07
N GLY A 118 22.25 -0.12 -24.86
CA GLY A 118 20.96 0.56 -24.73
C GLY A 118 20.20 0.27 -23.45
N ARG A 119 20.84 -0.28 -22.40
CA ARG A 119 20.24 -0.55 -21.10
C ARG A 119 20.62 0.56 -20.12
N SER A 120 19.62 1.14 -19.47
CA SER A 120 19.84 2.02 -18.32
C SER A 120 19.62 1.19 -17.05
N PRO A 121 20.68 0.83 -16.30
CA PRO A 121 20.50 0.12 -15.05
C PRO A 121 19.72 1.01 -14.09
N SER A 122 18.62 0.51 -13.55
CA SER A 122 17.86 1.23 -12.53
C SER A 122 18.54 1.08 -11.17
N ILE A 123 18.71 2.20 -10.46
CA ILE A 123 19.36 2.27 -9.16
C ILE A 123 18.28 2.32 -8.09
N PRO A 124 18.18 1.33 -7.19
CA PRO A 124 17.21 1.37 -6.11
C PRO A 124 17.60 2.40 -5.05
N HIS A 125 16.62 3.18 -4.62
CA HIS A 125 16.71 4.11 -3.49
C HIS A 125 15.69 3.71 -2.44
N PHE A 126 16.13 3.60 -1.19
CA PHE A 126 15.29 3.32 -0.05
C PHE A 126 14.92 4.61 0.67
N PHE A 127 13.62 4.89 0.75
CA PHE A 127 13.07 6.05 1.44
C PHE A 127 12.50 5.62 2.78
N ARG A 128 12.91 6.30 3.85
CA ARG A 128 12.39 6.13 5.21
C ARG A 128 12.33 7.47 5.92
N LYS A 129 11.56 7.56 7.00
CA LYS A 129 11.58 8.74 7.87
C LYS A 129 12.94 8.91 8.53
N HIS A 130 13.36 10.16 8.70
CA HIS A 130 14.68 10.49 9.28
C HIS A 130 14.78 10.05 10.76
N ASP A 131 13.67 10.15 11.49
CA ASP A 131 13.57 9.77 12.91
C ASP A 131 13.65 8.24 13.15
N GLY A 132 13.64 7.44 12.09
CA GLY A 132 13.64 5.98 12.17
C GLY A 132 12.29 5.37 12.57
N LEU A 133 11.29 6.21 12.84
CA LEU A 133 9.93 5.75 13.08
C LEU A 133 9.29 5.25 11.79
N GLY A 134 8.40 4.29 11.90
CA GLY A 134 7.60 3.83 10.77
C GLY A 134 6.71 4.94 10.21
N MET A 135 6.19 4.72 9.04
CA MET A 135 5.23 5.59 8.37
C MET A 135 3.91 4.85 8.14
N MET A 136 2.80 5.59 8.14
CA MET A 136 1.48 5.06 7.78
C MET A 136 1.13 5.57 6.39
N MET A 137 0.98 4.66 5.44
CA MET A 137 0.57 5.01 4.09
C MET A 137 -0.95 4.99 3.98
N ALA A 138 -1.52 6.01 3.37
CA ALA A 138 -2.96 6.04 3.11
C ALA A 138 -3.32 5.02 2.04
N GLY A 139 -4.34 4.22 2.31
CA GLY A 139 -4.82 3.17 1.42
C GLY A 139 -6.34 3.12 1.30
N LEU A 140 -6.78 2.41 0.28
CA LEU A 140 -8.17 2.03 0.08
C LEU A 140 -8.25 0.52 0.03
N TRP A 141 -9.34 -0.07 0.54
CA TRP A 141 -9.54 -1.51 0.50
C TRP A 141 -10.89 -1.88 -0.10
N GLU A 142 -11.00 -3.10 -0.57
CA GLU A 142 -12.22 -3.66 -1.13
C GLU A 142 -12.28 -5.15 -0.85
N SER A 143 -13.50 -5.66 -0.63
CA SER A 143 -13.77 -7.09 -0.58
C SER A 143 -14.40 -7.51 -1.90
N TRP A 144 -13.82 -8.51 -2.54
CA TRP A 144 -14.29 -9.07 -3.79
C TRP A 144 -14.55 -10.56 -3.61
N THR A 145 -15.65 -11.04 -4.18
CA THR A 145 -16.01 -12.45 -4.15
C THR A 145 -15.99 -13.04 -5.57
N ASP A 146 -15.22 -14.09 -5.76
CA ASP A 146 -15.25 -14.87 -6.99
C ASP A 146 -16.62 -15.53 -7.16
N ARG A 147 -17.29 -15.21 -8.25
CA ARG A 147 -18.66 -15.69 -8.51
C ARG A 147 -18.72 -17.19 -8.86
N THR A 148 -17.58 -17.77 -9.25
CA THR A 148 -17.47 -19.17 -9.65
C THR A 148 -17.12 -20.06 -8.46
N THR A 149 -16.17 -19.62 -7.63
CA THR A 149 -15.66 -20.41 -6.51
C THR A 149 -16.26 -20.01 -5.17
N GLY A 150 -16.82 -18.80 -5.05
CA GLY A 150 -17.26 -18.23 -3.77
C GLY A 150 -16.11 -17.72 -2.89
N GLU A 151 -14.86 -17.75 -3.36
CA GLU A 151 -13.70 -17.27 -2.63
C GLU A 151 -13.78 -15.75 -2.43
N CYS A 152 -13.57 -15.29 -1.19
CA CYS A 152 -13.51 -13.88 -0.85
C CYS A 152 -12.06 -13.43 -0.74
N ILE A 153 -11.72 -12.33 -1.42
CA ILE A 153 -10.39 -11.70 -1.37
C ILE A 153 -10.54 -10.26 -0.90
N ASP A 154 -9.97 -9.95 0.26
CA ASP A 154 -9.78 -8.58 0.72
C ASP A 154 -8.49 -8.03 0.10
N SER A 155 -8.59 -6.91 -0.59
CA SER A 155 -7.50 -6.33 -1.35
C SER A 155 -7.37 -4.83 -1.11
N CYS A 156 -6.20 -4.25 -1.35
CA CYS A 156 -5.94 -2.83 -1.13
C CYS A 156 -5.14 -2.19 -2.25
N THR A 157 -5.21 -0.86 -2.29
CA THR A 157 -4.35 -0.01 -3.11
C THR A 157 -3.77 1.09 -2.24
N ILE A 158 -2.58 1.57 -2.56
CA ILE A 158 -1.92 2.66 -1.83
C ILE A 158 -2.17 3.97 -2.58
N LEU A 159 -2.55 5.02 -1.85
CA LEU A 159 -2.74 6.34 -2.44
C LEU A 159 -1.38 6.99 -2.74
N THR A 160 -1.30 7.59 -3.92
CA THR A 160 -0.13 8.34 -4.39
C THR A 160 -0.50 9.76 -4.73
N THR A 161 0.46 10.66 -4.62
CA THR A 161 0.37 12.07 -5.00
C THR A 161 1.66 12.50 -5.70
N SER A 162 1.77 13.76 -6.06
CA SER A 162 3.01 14.33 -6.58
C SER A 162 4.15 14.16 -5.58
N ALA A 163 5.35 13.89 -6.08
CA ALA A 163 6.52 13.68 -5.25
C ALA A 163 6.88 14.92 -4.43
N SER A 164 7.31 14.72 -3.18
CA SER A 164 7.96 15.75 -2.38
C SER A 164 9.32 16.13 -2.99
N ALA A 165 9.92 17.23 -2.50
CA ALA A 165 11.25 17.66 -2.94
C ALA A 165 12.33 16.57 -2.79
N ASP A 166 12.22 15.73 -1.77
CA ASP A 166 13.17 14.66 -1.49
C ASP A 166 13.03 13.47 -2.46
N VAL A 167 11.81 13.18 -2.91
CA VAL A 167 11.53 12.05 -3.81
C VAL A 167 11.61 12.44 -5.29
N ALA A 168 11.29 13.71 -5.60
CA ALA A 168 11.20 14.19 -6.98
C ALA A 168 12.43 13.92 -7.85
N PRO A 169 13.68 13.98 -7.35
CA PRO A 169 14.87 13.64 -8.13
C PRO A 169 14.93 12.19 -8.59
N ILE A 170 14.22 11.29 -7.90
CA ILE A 170 14.22 9.84 -8.17
C ILE A 170 12.96 9.42 -8.92
N HIS A 171 11.80 9.93 -8.49
CA HIS A 171 10.51 9.56 -9.07
C HIS A 171 9.49 10.71 -8.95
N HIS A 172 8.64 10.89 -9.95
CA HIS A 172 7.65 11.99 -10.01
C HIS A 172 6.39 11.78 -9.16
N LEU A 173 6.21 10.60 -8.55
CA LEU A 173 5.13 10.29 -7.62
C LEU A 173 5.71 9.85 -6.28
N SER A 174 5.00 10.17 -5.21
CA SER A 174 5.26 9.69 -3.85
C SER A 174 4.02 9.04 -3.27
N LEU A 175 4.20 8.29 -2.19
CA LEU A 175 3.12 7.76 -1.38
C LEU A 175 2.58 8.87 -0.46
N ILE A 176 1.27 8.85 -0.20
CA ILE A 176 0.69 9.67 0.86
C ILE A 176 0.97 8.97 2.16
N HIS A 177 1.73 9.61 3.04
CA HIS A 177 2.05 9.10 4.38
C HIS A 177 1.74 10.15 5.45
N ILE A 178 1.45 9.66 6.62
CA ILE A 178 1.16 10.43 7.83
C ILE A 178 2.27 10.19 8.83
#